data_1c35aa2df80155bcb510428143ca7708
#
_entry.id   1c35aa2df80155bcb510428143ca7708
#
_cell.length_a   1.000
_cell.length_b   1.000
_cell.length_c   1.000
_cell.angle_alpha   90.00
_cell.angle_beta   90.00
_cell.angle_gamma   90.00
#
_symmetry.space_group_name_H-M   'P 1'
#
loop_
_entity.id
_entity.type
_entity.pdbx_description
1 polymer ?
#
loop_
_entity_poly.entity_id
_entity_poly.type
_entity_poly.pdbx_seq_one_letter_code
_entity_poly.pdbx_strand_id
1 'polypeptide(L)'
;MANLAERIMERVASGETLSRADLALSADYDSIGRALKQLVKEKKVARVGRGRYRKAYGKSATITNTIADAIERKVRRSKRNVFLRSDFASLGSYDAVGRALRQKAKDGKLVQIGYGLYAKAEMSPFTGKAAPVVGIKRLATEALGRLGKKVAASSFEEAYNLGRSTQVPTGRTIAVEDRVRRRIGYDGNYVLLQRAE
;
A
#
# COMPACT_ATOMS: atom_id res chain seq x y z
N MET A 1 -38.84 3.14 -27.21
CA MET A 1 -38.36 4.18 -26.25
C MET A 1 -37.01 3.74 -25.68
N ALA A 2 -35.99 4.55 -25.72
CA ALA A 2 -34.64 4.20 -25.21
C ALA A 2 -34.70 3.89 -23.69
N ASN A 3 -34.10 2.79 -23.26
CA ASN A 3 -34.00 2.41 -21.87
C ASN A 3 -33.21 3.44 -21.06
N LEU A 4 -33.52 3.60 -19.77
CA LEU A 4 -32.83 4.55 -18.88
C LEU A 4 -31.30 4.37 -18.90
N ALA A 5 -30.80 3.14 -19.00
CA ALA A 5 -29.39 2.83 -19.13
C ALA A 5 -28.78 3.38 -20.44
N GLU A 6 -29.48 3.30 -21.56
CA GLU A 6 -29.04 3.83 -22.84
C GLU A 6 -28.96 5.37 -22.81
N ARG A 7 -29.98 6.03 -22.25
CA ARG A 7 -30.01 7.48 -22.05
C ARG A 7 -28.85 7.96 -21.14
N ILE A 8 -28.52 7.19 -20.09
CA ILE A 8 -27.35 7.48 -19.25
C ILE A 8 -26.05 7.33 -20.07
N MET A 9 -25.94 6.29 -20.87
CA MET A 9 -24.76 6.04 -21.69
C MET A 9 -24.55 7.14 -22.73
N GLU A 10 -25.60 7.64 -23.33
CA GLU A 10 -25.59 8.74 -24.30
C GLU A 10 -25.08 10.03 -23.66
N ARG A 11 -25.60 10.38 -22.46
CA ARG A 11 -25.13 11.54 -21.69
C ARG A 11 -23.64 11.44 -21.28
N VAL A 12 -23.21 10.26 -20.89
CA VAL A 12 -21.82 10.01 -20.46
C VAL A 12 -20.87 9.84 -21.67
N ALA A 13 -21.39 9.77 -22.89
CA ALA A 13 -20.61 9.56 -24.11
C ALA A 13 -19.65 10.73 -24.42
N SER A 14 -19.92 11.95 -23.95
CA SER A 14 -19.08 13.16 -24.11
C SER A 14 -17.69 13.04 -23.44
N GLY A 15 -17.45 12.01 -22.65
CA GLY A 15 -16.17 11.83 -21.96
C GLY A 15 -16.00 12.68 -20.70
N GLU A 16 -16.92 13.56 -20.42
CA GLU A 16 -16.94 14.41 -19.22
C GLU A 16 -17.32 13.64 -17.96
N THR A 17 -16.90 14.16 -16.82
CA THR A 17 -17.30 13.64 -15.52
C THR A 17 -18.60 14.27 -15.09
N LEU A 18 -19.68 13.52 -15.11
CA LEU A 18 -21.02 13.97 -14.76
C LEU A 18 -21.40 13.55 -13.34
N SER A 19 -22.09 14.44 -12.64
CA SER A 19 -22.74 14.11 -11.37
C SER A 19 -24.11 13.43 -11.63
N ARG A 20 -24.73 12.89 -10.58
CA ARG A 20 -26.09 12.38 -10.68
C ARG A 20 -27.11 13.46 -11.07
N ALA A 21 -26.88 14.69 -10.62
CA ALA A 21 -27.72 15.84 -10.94
C ALA A 21 -27.59 16.24 -12.43
N ASP A 22 -26.38 16.15 -12.99
CA ASP A 22 -26.12 16.48 -14.39
C ASP A 22 -26.74 15.45 -15.35
N LEU A 23 -27.04 14.25 -14.83
CA LEU A 23 -27.76 13.22 -15.55
C LEU A 23 -29.29 13.44 -15.63
N ALA A 24 -29.78 14.66 -15.23
CA ALA A 24 -31.18 15.07 -15.15
C ALA A 24 -32.07 14.44 -16.24
N LEU A 25 -32.33 13.17 -16.07
CA LEU A 25 -33.21 12.35 -16.90
C LEU A 25 -34.60 12.37 -16.23
N SER A 26 -35.67 12.35 -16.99
CA SER A 26 -37.04 12.23 -16.47
C SER A 26 -37.26 10.84 -15.82
N ALA A 27 -36.51 10.59 -14.74
CA ALA A 27 -36.55 9.37 -13.94
C ALA A 27 -36.22 9.73 -12.48
N ASP A 28 -36.77 8.99 -11.54
CA ASP A 28 -36.53 9.21 -10.12
C ASP A 28 -35.08 8.91 -9.75
N TYR A 29 -34.63 9.58 -8.69
CA TYR A 29 -33.24 9.54 -8.21
C TYR A 29 -32.74 8.10 -7.92
N ASP A 30 -33.63 7.23 -7.42
CA ASP A 30 -33.27 5.86 -7.08
C ASP A 30 -33.14 4.96 -8.32
N SER A 31 -33.98 5.19 -9.33
CA SER A 31 -33.88 4.47 -10.61
C SER A 31 -32.60 4.84 -11.35
N ILE A 32 -32.20 6.12 -11.37
CA ILE A 32 -30.90 6.54 -11.90
C ILE A 32 -29.77 5.88 -11.11
N GLY A 33 -29.90 5.80 -9.78
CA GLY A 33 -28.92 5.15 -8.92
C GLY A 33 -28.74 3.66 -9.20
N ARG A 34 -29.85 2.94 -9.41
CA ARG A 34 -29.84 1.51 -9.76
C ARG A 34 -29.23 1.27 -11.15
N ALA A 35 -29.63 2.06 -12.14
CA ALA A 35 -29.09 1.98 -13.49
C ALA A 35 -27.58 2.27 -13.54
N LEU A 36 -27.09 3.30 -12.84
CA LEU A 36 -25.67 3.61 -12.71
C LEU A 36 -24.89 2.47 -12.04
N LYS A 37 -25.45 1.86 -10.98
CA LYS A 37 -24.83 0.74 -10.29
C LYS A 37 -24.68 -0.48 -11.23
N GLN A 38 -25.69 -0.73 -12.06
CA GLN A 38 -25.64 -1.79 -13.07
C GLN A 38 -24.61 -1.48 -14.16
N LEU A 39 -24.61 -0.28 -14.74
CA LEU A 39 -23.64 0.13 -15.76
C LEU A 39 -22.19 0.10 -15.27
N VAL A 40 -21.96 0.39 -13.98
CA VAL A 40 -20.65 0.23 -13.35
C VAL A 40 -20.26 -1.24 -13.24
N LYS A 41 -21.21 -2.13 -12.86
CA LYS A 41 -21.00 -3.58 -12.83
C LYS A 41 -20.67 -4.14 -14.21
N GLU A 42 -21.35 -3.64 -15.26
CA GLU A 42 -21.11 -3.98 -16.67
C GLU A 42 -19.84 -3.33 -17.25
N LYS A 43 -19.10 -2.54 -16.48
CA LYS A 43 -17.89 -1.82 -16.90
C LYS A 43 -18.11 -0.83 -18.05
N LYS A 44 -19.35 -0.40 -18.29
CA LYS A 44 -19.70 0.62 -19.29
C LYS A 44 -19.47 2.04 -18.77
N VAL A 45 -19.66 2.24 -17.46
CA VAL A 45 -19.49 3.50 -16.77
C VAL A 45 -18.49 3.31 -15.60
N ALA A 46 -17.61 4.26 -15.39
CA ALA A 46 -16.68 4.30 -14.27
C ALA A 46 -17.12 5.33 -13.23
N ARG A 47 -17.18 4.94 -11.96
CA ARG A 47 -17.37 5.88 -10.83
C ARG A 47 -16.03 6.50 -10.47
N VAL A 48 -15.88 7.81 -10.66
CA VAL A 48 -14.62 8.54 -10.44
C VAL A 48 -14.59 9.31 -9.12
N GLY A 49 -15.71 9.35 -8.40
CA GLY A 49 -15.83 10.01 -7.10
C GLY A 49 -17.21 9.81 -6.47
N ARG A 50 -17.47 10.44 -5.32
CA ARG A 50 -18.79 10.40 -4.68
C ARG A 50 -19.82 11.08 -5.59
N GLY A 51 -20.74 10.27 -6.15
CA GLY A 51 -21.80 10.75 -7.06
C GLY A 51 -21.31 11.18 -8.45
N ARG A 52 -20.04 10.97 -8.81
CA ARG A 52 -19.47 11.35 -10.11
C ARG A 52 -19.16 10.15 -10.98
N TYR A 53 -19.55 10.21 -12.23
CA TYR A 53 -19.49 9.13 -13.20
C TYR A 53 -18.95 9.63 -14.54
N ARG A 54 -18.26 8.76 -15.27
CA ARG A 54 -17.80 9.01 -16.65
C ARG A 54 -17.87 7.73 -17.48
N LYS A 55 -17.80 7.84 -18.80
CA LYS A 55 -17.69 6.68 -19.69
C LYS A 55 -16.44 5.85 -19.35
N ALA A 56 -16.59 4.55 -19.29
CA ALA A 56 -15.44 3.66 -19.15
C ALA A 56 -14.75 3.51 -20.50
N TYR A 57 -13.49 3.89 -20.60
CA TYR A 57 -12.67 3.68 -21.78
C TYR A 57 -11.81 2.42 -21.62
N GLY A 58 -12.12 1.37 -22.40
CA GLY A 58 -11.31 0.17 -22.49
C GLY A 58 -11.18 -0.62 -21.17
N LYS A 59 -10.14 -1.43 -21.04
CA LYS A 59 -9.77 -2.19 -19.84
C LYS A 59 -9.26 -1.30 -18.68
N SER A 60 -9.67 -0.03 -18.63
CA SER A 60 -9.40 0.81 -17.47
C SER A 60 -10.17 0.23 -16.31
N ALA A 61 -9.49 -0.54 -15.48
CA ALA A 61 -9.97 -0.90 -14.16
C ALA A 61 -10.61 0.35 -13.57
N THR A 62 -11.83 0.24 -13.05
CA THR A 62 -12.50 1.26 -12.28
C THR A 62 -11.44 1.89 -11.38
N ILE A 63 -11.02 3.13 -11.67
CA ILE A 63 -10.13 3.84 -10.76
C ILE A 63 -11.03 4.22 -9.59
N THR A 64 -11.30 3.25 -8.77
CA THR A 64 -11.78 3.50 -7.43
C THR A 64 -10.61 4.20 -6.76
N ASN A 65 -10.70 5.53 -6.63
CA ASN A 65 -9.71 6.31 -5.88
C ASN A 65 -9.87 6.00 -4.39
N THR A 66 -9.80 4.72 -4.04
CA THR A 66 -9.79 4.31 -2.64
C THR A 66 -8.43 4.66 -2.03
N ILE A 67 -8.44 4.85 -0.71
CA ILE A 67 -7.19 5.04 0.04
C ILE A 67 -6.24 3.86 -0.21
N ALA A 68 -6.77 2.64 -0.32
CA ALA A 68 -5.99 1.44 -0.59
C ALA A 68 -5.29 1.50 -1.97
N ASP A 69 -5.98 1.97 -3.01
CA ASP A 69 -5.39 2.13 -4.34
C ASP A 69 -4.35 3.26 -4.38
N ALA A 70 -4.59 4.33 -3.63
CA ALA A 70 -3.64 5.43 -3.50
C ALA A 70 -2.36 4.97 -2.77
N ILE A 71 -2.48 4.16 -1.71
CA ILE A 71 -1.35 3.53 -1.03
C ILE A 71 -0.57 2.64 -2.01
N GLU A 72 -1.24 1.76 -2.74
CA GLU A 72 -0.59 0.85 -3.69
C GLU A 72 0.18 1.61 -4.77
N ARG A 73 -0.41 2.66 -5.35
CA ARG A 73 0.29 3.52 -6.33
C ARG A 73 1.52 4.18 -5.73
N LYS A 74 1.43 4.70 -4.50
CA LYS A 74 2.56 5.36 -3.82
C LYS A 74 3.67 4.35 -3.53
N VAL A 75 3.34 3.18 -3.04
CA VAL A 75 4.28 2.08 -2.77
C VAL A 75 4.96 1.63 -4.06
N ARG A 76 4.20 1.40 -5.14
CA ARG A 76 4.75 0.94 -6.43
C ARG A 76 5.73 1.94 -7.03
N ARG A 77 5.43 3.25 -6.97
CA ARG A 77 6.30 4.31 -7.52
C ARG A 77 7.52 4.60 -6.67
N SER A 78 7.51 4.23 -5.40
CA SER A 78 8.62 4.48 -4.49
C SER A 78 9.79 3.55 -4.75
N LYS A 79 11.01 4.05 -4.65
CA LYS A 79 12.24 3.24 -4.61
C LYS A 79 12.48 2.60 -3.23
N ARG A 80 11.76 3.04 -2.20
CA ARG A 80 11.88 2.53 -0.82
C ARG A 80 11.22 1.18 -0.68
N ASN A 81 11.75 0.36 0.21
CA ASN A 81 11.15 -0.92 0.58
C ASN A 81 10.34 -0.82 1.87
N VAL A 82 10.63 0.16 2.73
CA VAL A 82 9.96 0.35 4.03
C VAL A 82 9.15 1.63 4.05
N PHE A 83 7.95 1.55 4.60
CA PHE A 83 6.99 2.64 4.75
C PHE A 83 6.50 2.75 6.19
N LEU A 84 6.43 3.98 6.66
CA LEU A 84 5.76 4.32 7.90
C LEU A 84 4.26 4.55 7.61
N ARG A 85 3.40 4.29 8.60
CA ARG A 85 1.99 4.67 8.49
C ARG A 85 1.82 6.17 8.24
N SER A 86 2.68 7.01 8.82
CA SER A 86 2.71 8.46 8.61
C SER A 86 2.98 8.89 7.17
N ASP A 87 3.64 8.07 6.37
CA ASP A 87 3.86 8.36 4.94
C ASP A 87 2.55 8.50 4.15
N PHE A 88 1.48 7.96 4.68
CA PHE A 88 0.16 7.93 4.06
C PHE A 88 -0.85 8.85 4.74
N ALA A 89 -0.41 9.70 5.69
CA ALA A 89 -1.29 10.58 6.46
C ALA A 89 -2.11 11.54 5.57
N SER A 90 -1.56 11.96 4.43
CA SER A 90 -2.25 12.83 3.47
C SER A 90 -3.39 12.14 2.68
N LEU A 91 -3.51 10.82 2.77
CA LEU A 91 -4.49 10.04 2.00
C LEU A 91 -5.84 9.89 2.73
N GLY A 92 -5.91 10.20 4.01
CA GLY A 92 -7.14 10.07 4.79
C GLY A 92 -6.90 10.09 6.30
N SER A 93 -7.97 9.85 7.06
CA SER A 93 -7.87 9.77 8.52
C SER A 93 -6.98 8.61 8.98
N TYR A 94 -6.46 8.73 10.20
CA TYR A 94 -5.59 7.72 10.81
C TYR A 94 -6.19 6.31 10.71
N ASP A 95 -7.47 6.14 11.02
CA ASP A 95 -8.13 4.83 10.99
C ASP A 95 -8.40 4.32 9.57
N ALA A 96 -8.74 5.22 8.65
CA ALA A 96 -8.96 4.86 7.25
C ALA A 96 -7.66 4.38 6.58
N VAL A 97 -6.55 5.08 6.83
CA VAL A 97 -5.21 4.65 6.38
C VAL A 97 -4.83 3.32 7.02
N GLY A 98 -5.07 3.14 8.33
CA GLY A 98 -4.78 1.90 9.03
C GLY A 98 -5.56 0.70 8.49
N ARG A 99 -6.85 0.87 8.17
CA ARG A 99 -7.67 -0.18 7.53
C ARG A 99 -7.15 -0.52 6.14
N ALA A 100 -6.81 0.49 5.34
CA ALA A 100 -6.29 0.29 3.99
C ALA A 100 -4.92 -0.42 3.99
N LEU A 101 -4.02 -0.09 4.92
CA LEU A 101 -2.73 -0.77 5.08
C LEU A 101 -2.91 -2.24 5.47
N ARG A 102 -3.82 -2.54 6.41
CA ARG A 102 -4.14 -3.93 6.79
C ARG A 102 -4.74 -4.70 5.61
N GLN A 103 -5.60 -4.05 4.81
CA GLN A 103 -6.15 -4.67 3.60
C GLN A 103 -5.03 -5.01 2.61
N LYS A 104 -4.10 -4.08 2.33
CA LYS A 104 -2.96 -4.34 1.43
C LYS A 104 -1.98 -5.38 1.97
N ALA A 105 -1.87 -5.51 3.30
CA ALA A 105 -1.11 -6.60 3.90
C ALA A 105 -1.82 -7.95 3.71
N LYS A 106 -3.15 -8.00 3.85
CA LYS A 106 -3.96 -9.20 3.57
C LYS A 106 -3.90 -9.60 2.09
N ASP A 107 -3.87 -8.61 1.19
CA ASP A 107 -3.74 -8.81 -0.26
C ASP A 107 -2.31 -9.25 -0.68
N GLY A 108 -1.37 -9.38 0.24
CA GLY A 108 0.02 -9.76 -0.03
C GLY A 108 0.87 -8.70 -0.74
N LYS A 109 0.39 -7.45 -0.83
CA LYS A 109 1.13 -6.34 -1.44
C LYS A 109 2.08 -5.65 -0.47
N LEU A 110 1.82 -5.78 0.81
CA LEU A 110 2.64 -5.30 1.91
C LEU A 110 2.79 -6.41 2.96
N VAL A 111 3.83 -6.30 3.78
CA VAL A 111 3.99 -7.08 5.01
C VAL A 111 4.21 -6.11 6.16
N GLN A 112 3.53 -6.33 7.27
CA GLN A 112 3.78 -5.57 8.48
C GLN A 112 5.05 -6.13 9.16
N ILE A 113 6.07 -5.30 9.27
CA ILE A 113 7.38 -5.67 9.85
C ILE A 113 7.60 -5.11 11.26
N GLY A 114 6.62 -4.39 11.78
CA GLY A 114 6.63 -3.81 13.12
C GLY A 114 5.47 -2.86 13.32
N TYR A 115 5.34 -2.30 14.51
CA TYR A 115 4.26 -1.36 14.81
C TYR A 115 4.35 -0.11 13.93
N GLY A 116 3.36 0.07 13.06
CA GLY A 116 3.31 1.18 12.10
C GLY A 116 4.37 1.12 10.99
N LEU A 117 5.04 -0.02 10.83
CA LEU A 117 6.05 -0.27 9.81
C LEU A 117 5.56 -1.32 8.83
N TYR A 118 5.65 -1.02 7.56
CA TYR A 118 5.24 -1.89 6.45
C TYR A 118 6.35 -2.00 5.43
N ALA A 119 6.52 -3.17 4.83
CA ALA A 119 7.47 -3.41 3.75
C ALA A 119 6.75 -3.80 2.47
N LYS A 120 7.36 -3.49 1.31
CA LYS A 120 6.95 -4.06 0.03
C LYS A 120 7.02 -5.57 0.13
N ALA A 121 6.01 -6.25 -0.39
CA ALA A 121 5.92 -7.69 -0.39
C ALA A 121 5.52 -8.25 -1.74
N GLU A 122 5.95 -9.48 -1.96
CA GLU A 122 5.56 -10.32 -3.08
C GLU A 122 5.21 -11.71 -2.55
N MET A 123 4.40 -12.45 -3.31
CA MET A 123 4.06 -13.82 -2.94
C MET A 123 5.28 -14.71 -3.13
N SER A 124 5.71 -15.35 -2.06
CA SER A 124 6.82 -16.32 -2.11
C SER A 124 6.39 -17.56 -2.92
N PRO A 125 7.12 -17.94 -3.96
CA PRO A 125 6.81 -19.14 -4.73
C PRO A 125 6.98 -20.43 -3.92
N PHE A 126 7.76 -20.39 -2.83
CA PHE A 126 8.04 -21.55 -1.99
C PHE A 126 6.99 -21.77 -0.89
N THR A 127 6.52 -20.69 -0.28
CA THR A 127 5.63 -20.78 0.88
C THR A 127 4.18 -20.37 0.56
N GLY A 128 3.93 -19.77 -0.60
CA GLY A 128 2.63 -19.21 -0.95
C GLY A 128 2.20 -18.04 -0.06
N LYS A 129 3.09 -17.54 0.82
CA LYS A 129 2.82 -16.40 1.71
C LYS A 129 3.48 -15.13 1.18
N ALA A 130 2.93 -13.99 1.55
CA ALA A 130 3.55 -12.71 1.26
C ALA A 130 4.86 -12.56 2.06
N ALA A 131 5.95 -12.29 1.35
CA ALA A 131 7.27 -12.07 1.94
C ALA A 131 7.84 -10.74 1.45
N PRO A 132 8.66 -10.05 2.26
CA PRO A 132 9.34 -8.85 1.83
C PRO A 132 10.26 -9.08 0.64
N VAL A 133 10.33 -8.11 -0.26
CA VAL A 133 11.17 -8.17 -1.48
C VAL A 133 12.67 -8.09 -1.20
N VAL A 134 13.07 -7.72 0.01
CA VAL A 134 14.48 -7.64 0.44
C VAL A 134 14.69 -8.34 1.78
N GLY A 135 15.93 -8.80 2.02
CA GLY A 135 16.29 -9.53 3.22
C GLY A 135 16.07 -8.73 4.51
N ILE A 136 15.81 -9.44 5.61
CA ILE A 136 15.40 -8.87 6.90
C ILE A 136 16.38 -7.84 7.48
N LYS A 137 17.70 -8.06 7.33
CA LYS A 137 18.72 -7.10 7.81
C LYS A 137 18.61 -5.77 7.09
N ARG A 138 18.50 -5.79 5.76
CA ARG A 138 18.31 -4.59 4.93
C ARG A 138 17.01 -3.86 5.26
N LEU A 139 15.91 -4.60 5.46
CA LEU A 139 14.64 -4.02 5.90
C LEU A 139 14.76 -3.32 7.24
N ALA A 140 15.40 -3.97 8.19
CA ALA A 140 15.55 -3.42 9.53
C ALA A 140 16.44 -2.18 9.54
N THR A 141 17.54 -2.19 8.78
CA THR A 141 18.40 -1.00 8.61
C THR A 141 17.63 0.16 7.98
N GLU A 142 16.86 -0.10 6.91
CA GLU A 142 16.02 0.92 6.29
C GLU A 142 14.93 1.42 7.26
N ALA A 143 14.30 0.53 8.02
CA ALA A 143 13.29 0.87 9.01
C ALA A 143 13.87 1.74 10.13
N LEU A 144 15.05 1.41 10.64
CA LEU A 144 15.75 2.19 11.66
C LEU A 144 16.08 3.59 11.16
N GLY A 145 16.66 3.71 9.96
CA GLY A 145 16.92 5.00 9.33
C GLY A 145 15.65 5.84 9.17
N ARG A 146 14.52 5.20 8.78
CA ARG A 146 13.21 5.85 8.69
C ARG A 146 12.66 6.31 10.04
N LEU A 147 13.05 5.67 11.12
CA LEU A 147 12.72 6.04 12.50
C LEU A 147 13.69 7.08 13.09
N GLY A 148 14.65 7.56 12.29
CA GLY A 148 15.67 8.50 12.74
C GLY A 148 16.69 7.86 13.70
N LYS A 149 16.85 6.53 13.64
CA LYS A 149 17.82 5.79 14.45
C LYS A 149 19.07 5.51 13.64
N LYS A 150 20.21 5.79 14.23
CA LYS A 150 21.50 5.51 13.61
C LYS A 150 21.88 4.05 13.85
N VAL A 151 22.35 3.43 12.78
CA VAL A 151 22.87 2.07 12.78
C VAL A 151 24.36 2.14 12.79
N ALA A 152 24.98 1.43 13.72
CA ALA A 152 26.42 1.24 13.81
C ALA A 152 26.81 -0.16 13.31
N ALA A 153 28.09 -0.39 13.07
CA ALA A 153 28.60 -1.73 12.86
C ALA A 153 28.43 -2.55 14.16
N SER A 154 28.01 -3.79 14.05
CA SER A 154 27.99 -4.68 15.21
C SER A 154 29.43 -5.09 15.57
N SER A 155 29.68 -5.50 16.82
CA SER A 155 30.98 -6.00 17.24
C SER A 155 31.52 -7.14 16.35
N PHE A 156 30.62 -7.97 15.82
CA PHE A 156 30.98 -9.02 14.83
C PHE A 156 31.39 -8.44 13.47
N GLU A 157 30.71 -7.40 13.01
CA GLU A 157 31.06 -6.70 11.76
C GLU A 157 32.39 -5.94 11.90
N GLU A 158 32.60 -5.33 13.04
CA GLU A 158 33.87 -4.65 13.34
C GLU A 158 35.02 -5.64 13.42
N ALA A 159 34.86 -6.76 14.12
CA ALA A 159 35.88 -7.81 14.20
C ALA A 159 36.22 -8.37 12.82
N TYR A 160 35.21 -8.58 11.96
CA TYR A 160 35.41 -9.04 10.60
C TYR A 160 36.13 -7.98 9.73
N ASN A 161 35.67 -6.73 9.78
CA ASN A 161 36.26 -5.64 9.02
C ASN A 161 37.73 -5.32 9.43
N LEU A 162 38.04 -5.55 10.70
CA LEU A 162 39.39 -5.40 11.22
C LEU A 162 40.29 -6.65 11.01
N GLY A 163 39.78 -7.66 10.33
CA GLY A 163 40.52 -8.90 10.10
C GLY A 163 40.74 -9.75 11.36
N ARG A 164 40.05 -9.45 12.47
CA ARG A 164 40.15 -10.18 13.74
C ARG A 164 39.27 -11.43 13.75
N SER A 165 38.38 -11.59 12.78
CA SER A 165 37.54 -12.76 12.60
C SER A 165 37.42 -13.10 11.11
N THR A 166 37.50 -14.38 10.79
CA THR A 166 37.25 -14.93 9.44
C THR A 166 35.78 -15.26 9.25
N GLN A 167 34.97 -15.19 10.31
CA GLN A 167 33.54 -15.52 10.27
C GLN A 167 32.73 -14.37 9.68
N VAL A 168 32.13 -14.60 8.52
CA VAL A 168 31.27 -13.61 7.85
C VAL A 168 30.06 -13.32 8.74
N PRO A 169 29.78 -12.05 9.06
CA PRO A 169 28.63 -11.68 9.90
C PRO A 169 27.32 -11.85 9.17
N THR A 170 26.78 -13.07 9.21
CA THR A 170 25.48 -13.43 8.60
C THR A 170 24.29 -13.26 9.53
N GLY A 171 24.56 -12.87 10.79
CA GLY A 171 23.58 -12.76 11.86
C GLY A 171 22.48 -11.72 11.62
N ARG A 172 21.38 -11.86 12.35
CA ARG A 172 20.27 -10.92 12.38
C ARG A 172 20.47 -9.80 13.41
N THR A 173 21.68 -9.61 13.88
CA THR A 173 22.03 -8.58 14.86
C THR A 173 22.35 -7.28 14.15
N ILE A 174 21.83 -6.18 14.66
CA ILE A 174 22.10 -4.82 14.20
C ILE A 174 22.44 -3.97 15.42
N ALA A 175 23.60 -3.32 15.39
CA ALA A 175 23.96 -2.36 16.43
C ALA A 175 23.28 -1.02 16.15
N VAL A 176 22.80 -0.37 17.22
CA VAL A 176 22.14 0.93 17.16
C VAL A 176 22.70 1.84 18.26
N GLU A 177 22.91 3.10 17.94
CA GLU A 177 23.41 4.09 18.93
C GLU A 177 22.36 4.38 20.01
N ASP A 178 21.10 4.43 19.62
CA ASP A 178 19.97 4.74 20.48
C ASP A 178 19.17 3.52 20.88
N ARG A 179 18.53 3.60 22.05
CA ARG A 179 17.57 2.58 22.47
C ARG A 179 16.38 2.49 21.51
N VAL A 180 16.13 1.31 20.96
CA VAL A 180 14.97 1.00 20.12
C VAL A 180 14.10 -0.03 20.84
N ARG A 181 12.85 0.33 21.15
CA ARG A 181 11.88 -0.57 21.83
C ARG A 181 11.03 -1.39 20.85
N ARG A 182 11.10 -1.07 19.56
CA ARG A 182 10.27 -1.74 18.54
C ARG A 182 10.93 -3.03 18.07
N ARG A 183 10.14 -4.09 18.02
CA ARG A 183 10.55 -5.31 17.31
C ARG A 183 10.40 -5.07 15.82
N ILE A 184 11.41 -5.45 15.03
CA ILE A 184 11.41 -5.35 13.58
C ILE A 184 11.64 -6.74 13.01
N GLY A 185 10.71 -7.20 12.20
CA GLY A 185 10.75 -8.52 11.60
C GLY A 185 9.38 -8.96 11.09
N TYR A 186 9.27 -10.15 10.57
CA TYR A 186 8.02 -10.73 10.07
C TYR A 186 8.05 -12.27 10.20
N ASP A 187 6.88 -12.88 10.24
CA ASP A 187 6.69 -14.35 10.26
C ASP A 187 7.58 -15.05 11.32
N GLY A 188 7.60 -14.51 12.54
CA GLY A 188 8.41 -15.05 13.63
C GLY A 188 9.91 -14.71 13.57
N ASN A 189 10.39 -14.17 12.46
CA ASN A 189 11.79 -13.81 12.27
C ASN A 189 12.00 -12.32 12.58
N TYR A 190 12.76 -12.04 13.66
CA TYR A 190 13.06 -10.68 14.08
C TYR A 190 14.56 -10.43 14.12
N VAL A 191 14.95 -9.17 13.92
CA VAL A 191 16.33 -8.75 14.16
C VAL A 191 16.55 -8.53 15.66
N LEU A 192 17.77 -8.83 16.09
CA LEU A 192 18.28 -8.49 17.41
C LEU A 192 18.91 -7.10 17.32
N LEU A 193 18.44 -6.19 18.16
CA LEU A 193 18.98 -4.84 18.24
C LEU A 193 19.89 -4.79 19.47
N GLN A 194 21.17 -4.56 19.24
CA GLN A 194 22.17 -4.33 20.26
C GLN A 194 22.45 -2.82 20.34
N ARG A 195 22.75 -2.34 21.53
CA ARG A 195 23.28 -0.98 21.69
C ARG A 195 24.74 -0.99 21.26
N ALA A 196 25.12 -0.05 20.42
CA ALA A 196 26.53 0.21 20.15
C ALA A 196 27.22 0.68 21.43
N GLU A 197 28.39 0.18 21.71
CA GLU A 197 29.24 0.62 22.81
C GLU A 197 29.97 1.90 22.44
#